data_ef44a1fa2d21447c90a6c48c3f16d665
#
_entry.id   ef44a1fa2d21447c90a6c48c3f16d665
#
_cell.length_a   1.000
_cell.length_b   1.000
_cell.length_c   1.000
_cell.angle_alpha   90.00
_cell.angle_beta   90.00
_cell.angle_gamma   90.00
#
_symmetry.space_group_name_H-M   'P 1'
#
loop_
_entity.id
_entity.type
_entity.pdbx_description
1 polymer ?
#
loop_
_entity_poly.entity_id
_entity_poly.type
_entity_poly.pdbx_seq_one_letter_code
_entity_poly.pdbx_strand_id
1 'polypeptide(L)'
;MGQKIKSDINPPHARSKESMGLCFLRVVGYGDFIAQNCPAALRRGEVVNTLGEVVGMHDGIALYTIGQKRGVVGGAVVGIDAESNRLIVGENRDLYKATLDVKSCNVVNEYELLSSADVQVVVRGFGRNPEGFAKLIEPIEGGYRIALDDPAWAPAAGQPVVFYRGNRVLGGGILERYY
;
A
#
# COMPACT_ATOMS: atom_id res chain seq x y z
N MET A 1 -15.69 -32.83 1.39
CA MET A 1 -16.44 -31.83 2.19
C MET A 1 -15.43 -31.17 3.12
N GLY A 2 -14.84 -30.04 2.72
CA GLY A 2 -13.87 -29.27 3.51
C GLY A 2 -14.59 -28.14 4.22
N GLN A 3 -14.74 -28.24 5.52
CA GLN A 3 -15.24 -27.14 6.34
C GLN A 3 -14.18 -26.00 6.36
N LYS A 4 -14.53 -24.82 5.82
CA LYS A 4 -13.82 -23.56 6.07
C LYS A 4 -13.91 -23.27 7.57
N ILE A 5 -12.81 -23.43 8.30
CA ILE A 5 -12.65 -22.89 9.64
C ILE A 5 -12.54 -21.36 9.46
N LYS A 6 -13.65 -20.66 9.63
CA LYS A 6 -13.63 -19.21 9.89
C LYS A 6 -13.03 -19.05 11.27
N SER A 7 -11.80 -18.56 11.35
CA SER A 7 -11.24 -18.12 12.64
C SER A 7 -11.99 -16.86 13.07
N ASP A 8 -12.86 -17.00 14.07
CA ASP A 8 -13.55 -15.90 14.76
C ASP A 8 -12.56 -15.11 15.65
N ILE A 9 -11.50 -14.58 15.06
CA ILE A 9 -10.73 -13.53 15.71
C ILE A 9 -11.34 -12.22 15.24
N ASN A 10 -12.44 -11.85 15.88
CA ASN A 10 -13.05 -10.53 15.72
C ASN A 10 -12.43 -9.62 16.79
N PRO A 11 -11.45 -8.77 16.47
CA PRO A 11 -10.94 -7.82 17.44
C PRO A 11 -12.08 -6.89 17.88
N PRO A 12 -12.10 -6.43 19.14
CA PRO A 12 -13.22 -5.67 19.72
C PRO A 12 -13.61 -4.39 18.94
N HIS A 13 -12.84 -3.98 17.96
CA HIS A 13 -13.07 -2.80 17.12
C HIS A 13 -13.50 -3.10 15.66
N ALA A 14 -13.75 -4.36 15.30
CA ALA A 14 -14.13 -4.76 13.94
C ALA A 14 -15.47 -4.17 13.42
N ARG A 15 -16.22 -3.44 14.26
CA ARG A 15 -17.48 -2.76 13.91
C ARG A 15 -17.38 -1.23 13.85
N SER A 16 -16.23 -0.64 14.13
CA SER A 16 -16.06 0.80 13.94
C SER A 16 -15.96 1.10 12.44
N LYS A 17 -16.71 2.10 11.96
CA LYS A 17 -16.54 2.63 10.60
C LYS A 17 -15.08 3.02 10.45
N GLU A 18 -14.41 2.49 9.42
CA GLU A 18 -13.05 2.92 9.10
C GLU A 18 -13.05 4.43 8.93
N SER A 19 -12.35 5.14 9.81
CA SER A 19 -12.08 6.54 9.60
C SER A 19 -10.83 6.64 8.73
N MET A 20 -10.93 7.29 7.58
CA MET A 20 -9.79 7.66 6.73
C MET A 20 -8.91 8.73 7.40
N GLY A 21 -9.14 9.01 8.67
CA GLY A 21 -8.40 10.01 9.46
C GLY A 21 -7.39 9.37 10.41
N LEU A 22 -6.34 10.12 10.71
CA LEU A 22 -5.41 9.76 11.77
C LEU A 22 -6.16 9.70 13.11
N CYS A 23 -5.99 8.62 13.85
CA CYS A 23 -6.76 8.32 15.08
C CYS A 23 -6.65 9.39 16.20
N PHE A 24 -5.66 10.27 16.13
CA PHE A 24 -5.45 11.38 17.05
C PHE A 24 -6.06 12.71 16.56
N LEU A 25 -6.55 12.81 15.31
CA LEU A 25 -7.21 14.00 14.78
C LEU A 25 -8.71 13.96 15.06
N ARG A 26 -9.10 14.27 16.30
CA ARG A 26 -10.52 14.26 16.70
C ARG A 26 -11.28 15.55 16.41
N VAL A 27 -10.59 16.67 16.30
CA VAL A 27 -11.19 18.02 16.28
C VAL A 27 -10.82 18.81 15.04
N VAL A 28 -9.64 18.57 14.46
CA VAL A 28 -9.10 19.29 13.30
C VAL A 28 -9.09 18.37 12.09
N GLY A 29 -9.50 18.86 10.94
CA GLY A 29 -9.42 18.10 9.67
C GLY A 29 -7.96 17.79 9.31
N TYR A 30 -7.73 16.70 8.56
CA TYR A 30 -6.38 16.30 8.14
C TYR A 30 -5.65 17.42 7.38
N GLY A 31 -6.36 18.11 6.46
CA GLY A 31 -5.82 19.24 5.70
C GLY A 31 -5.41 20.41 6.59
N ASP A 32 -6.23 20.75 7.59
CA ASP A 32 -5.94 21.83 8.53
C ASP A 32 -4.73 21.49 9.42
N PHE A 33 -4.63 20.23 9.84
CA PHE A 33 -3.46 19.75 10.58
C PHE A 33 -2.17 19.89 9.77
N ILE A 34 -2.17 19.49 8.48
CA ILE A 34 -1.02 19.66 7.60
C ILE A 34 -0.71 21.15 7.39
N ALA A 35 -1.72 21.99 7.18
CA ALA A 35 -1.54 23.44 7.01
C ALA A 35 -0.86 24.10 8.19
N GLN A 36 -1.19 23.66 9.41
CA GLN A 36 -0.61 24.19 10.65
C GLN A 36 0.80 23.67 10.93
N ASN A 37 1.08 22.39 10.63
CA ASN A 37 2.33 21.73 11.05
C ASN A 37 3.37 21.60 9.94
N CYS A 38 2.94 21.55 8.68
CA CYS A 38 3.82 21.38 7.52
C CYS A 38 3.25 22.09 6.27
N PRO A 39 3.10 23.43 6.27
CA PRO A 39 2.48 24.18 5.17
C PRO A 39 3.21 23.96 3.83
N ALA A 40 4.50 23.68 3.85
CA ALA A 40 5.28 23.38 2.63
C ALA A 40 4.79 22.12 1.90
N ALA A 41 4.12 21.18 2.59
CA ALA A 41 3.54 20.00 1.99
C ALA A 41 2.23 20.29 1.21
N LEU A 42 1.67 21.49 1.33
CA LEU A 42 0.49 21.96 0.61
C LEU A 42 0.84 22.78 -0.66
N ARG A 43 2.02 22.56 -1.21
CA ARG A 43 2.42 23.20 -2.46
C ARG A 43 1.57 22.67 -3.61
N ARG A 44 0.91 23.57 -4.35
CA ARG A 44 0.15 23.22 -5.55
C ARG A 44 1.06 22.59 -6.60
N GLY A 45 0.52 21.62 -7.35
CA GLY A 45 1.22 20.91 -8.41
C GLY A 45 0.27 20.34 -9.45
N GLU A 46 0.84 19.70 -10.44
CA GLU A 46 0.11 19.13 -11.56
C GLU A 46 -0.49 17.75 -11.22
N VAL A 47 -1.67 17.50 -11.76
CA VAL A 47 -2.24 16.15 -11.87
C VAL A 47 -2.04 15.70 -13.29
N VAL A 48 -1.32 14.60 -13.48
CA VAL A 48 -1.03 14.01 -14.80
C VAL A 48 -1.67 12.64 -14.94
N ASN A 49 -2.03 12.26 -16.17
CA ASN A 49 -2.46 10.90 -16.45
C ASN A 49 -1.24 9.95 -16.58
N THR A 50 -1.48 8.67 -16.82
CA THR A 50 -0.42 7.65 -17.00
C THR A 50 0.46 7.87 -18.25
N LEU A 51 0.06 8.75 -19.17
CA LEU A 51 0.83 9.17 -20.34
C LEU A 51 1.66 10.43 -20.08
N GLY A 52 1.56 11.03 -18.89
CA GLY A 52 2.26 12.25 -18.52
C GLY A 52 1.57 13.54 -18.95
N GLU A 53 0.34 13.47 -19.50
CA GLU A 53 -0.43 14.64 -19.90
C GLU A 53 -1.08 15.29 -18.68
N VAL A 54 -1.02 16.63 -18.58
CA VAL A 54 -1.63 17.38 -17.47
C VAL A 54 -3.16 17.37 -17.64
N VAL A 55 -3.86 16.87 -16.63
CA VAL A 55 -5.31 16.77 -16.59
C VAL A 55 -5.93 17.66 -15.50
N GLY A 56 -5.12 18.27 -14.65
CA GLY A 56 -5.59 19.15 -13.58
C GLY A 56 -4.49 19.64 -12.66
N MET A 57 -4.92 20.23 -11.55
CA MET A 57 -4.04 20.71 -10.50
C MET A 57 -4.50 20.15 -9.13
N HIS A 58 -3.56 19.97 -8.21
CA HIS A 58 -3.81 19.60 -6.82
C HIS A 58 -3.30 20.66 -5.85
N ASP A 59 -3.83 20.69 -4.63
CA ASP A 59 -3.49 21.68 -3.60
C ASP A 59 -2.44 21.19 -2.59
N GLY A 60 -1.73 20.12 -2.91
CA GLY A 60 -0.65 19.54 -2.13
C GLY A 60 -0.71 18.01 -2.12
N ILE A 61 0.39 17.33 -2.47
CA ILE A 61 0.45 15.86 -2.57
C ILE A 61 0.15 15.17 -1.24
N ALA A 62 0.41 15.84 -0.11
CA ALA A 62 0.13 15.30 1.22
C ALA A 62 -1.37 15.09 1.51
N LEU A 63 -2.26 15.69 0.72
CA LEU A 63 -3.71 15.52 0.86
C LEU A 63 -4.25 14.29 0.15
N TYR A 64 -3.40 13.56 -0.56
CA TYR A 64 -3.82 12.46 -1.42
C TYR A 64 -3.19 11.13 -1.00
N THR A 65 -3.87 10.06 -1.33
CA THR A 65 -3.46 8.68 -1.02
C THR A 65 -3.62 7.80 -2.27
N ILE A 66 -2.74 6.85 -2.47
CA ILE A 66 -2.85 5.86 -3.55
C ILE A 66 -4.19 5.13 -3.44
N GLY A 67 -4.91 5.04 -4.54
CA GLY A 67 -6.27 4.47 -4.63
C GLY A 67 -7.40 5.46 -4.36
N GLN A 68 -7.10 6.71 -3.95
CA GLN A 68 -8.13 7.74 -3.75
C GLN A 68 -8.79 8.12 -5.08
N LYS A 69 -10.13 8.15 -5.09
CA LYS A 69 -10.95 8.58 -6.24
C LYS A 69 -11.71 9.86 -5.94
N ARG A 70 -12.15 10.03 -4.69
CA ARG A 70 -12.97 11.19 -4.31
C ARG A 70 -12.13 12.45 -4.26
N GLY A 71 -12.60 13.50 -4.95
CA GLY A 71 -11.91 14.78 -5.01
C GLY A 71 -10.69 14.79 -5.94
N VAL A 72 -10.58 13.81 -6.84
CA VAL A 72 -9.49 13.68 -7.81
C VAL A 72 -10.07 13.77 -9.23
N VAL A 73 -9.46 14.61 -10.06
CA VAL A 73 -9.83 14.76 -11.48
C VAL A 73 -9.07 13.69 -12.29
N GLY A 74 -9.75 13.09 -13.26
CA GLY A 74 -9.12 12.18 -14.23
C GLY A 74 -8.99 10.71 -13.80
N GLY A 75 -9.48 10.31 -12.61
CA GLY A 75 -9.47 8.91 -12.21
C GLY A 75 -9.11 8.66 -10.75
N ALA A 76 -8.44 7.54 -10.49
CA ALA A 76 -7.88 7.23 -9.17
C ALA A 76 -6.42 7.71 -9.09
N VAL A 77 -5.95 8.08 -7.92
CA VAL A 77 -4.51 8.32 -7.67
C VAL A 77 -3.78 6.98 -7.77
N VAL A 78 -2.97 6.81 -8.79
CA VAL A 78 -2.19 5.59 -9.07
C VAL A 78 -0.70 5.77 -8.73
N GLY A 79 -0.25 7.02 -8.57
CA GLY A 79 1.11 7.37 -8.19
C GLY A 79 1.20 8.75 -7.57
N ILE A 80 2.23 8.95 -6.75
CA ILE A 80 2.60 10.24 -6.15
C ILE A 80 4.09 10.41 -6.41
N ASP A 81 4.43 11.43 -7.19
CA ASP A 81 5.81 11.84 -7.44
C ASP A 81 6.13 13.05 -6.56
N ALA A 82 6.84 12.80 -5.47
CA ALA A 82 7.19 13.85 -4.51
C ALA A 82 8.29 14.80 -5.04
N GLU A 83 9.17 14.33 -5.92
CA GLU A 83 10.26 15.12 -6.46
C GLU A 83 9.74 16.19 -7.43
N SER A 84 8.89 15.79 -8.37
CA SER A 84 8.26 16.71 -9.32
C SER A 84 7.00 17.38 -8.79
N ASN A 85 6.54 17.01 -7.58
CA ASN A 85 5.29 17.48 -6.97
C ASN A 85 4.08 17.22 -7.87
N ARG A 86 3.95 15.97 -8.37
CA ARG A 86 2.88 15.54 -9.26
C ARG A 86 2.05 14.40 -8.68
N LEU A 87 0.74 14.45 -8.94
CA LEU A 87 -0.13 13.31 -8.78
C LEU A 87 -0.30 12.61 -10.13
N ILE A 88 -0.17 11.29 -10.13
CA ILE A 88 -0.44 10.48 -11.31
C ILE A 88 -1.81 9.84 -11.12
N VAL A 89 -2.71 10.05 -12.08
CA VAL A 89 -4.06 9.48 -12.06
C VAL A 89 -4.26 8.49 -13.19
N GLY A 90 -5.08 7.49 -12.95
CA GLY A 90 -5.33 6.42 -13.90
C GLY A 90 -6.60 5.64 -13.59
N GLU A 91 -6.77 4.51 -14.27
CA GLU A 91 -7.88 3.61 -14.06
C GLU A 91 -7.66 2.67 -12.86
N ASN A 92 -8.70 1.98 -12.44
CA ASN A 92 -8.61 1.01 -11.33
C ASN A 92 -7.62 -0.14 -11.62
N ARG A 93 -7.46 -0.51 -12.89
CA ARG A 93 -6.49 -1.55 -13.30
C ARG A 93 -5.04 -1.13 -13.03
N ASP A 94 -4.73 0.16 -13.12
CA ASP A 94 -3.38 0.67 -12.92
C ASP A 94 -2.93 0.63 -11.44
N LEU A 95 -3.89 0.38 -10.53
CA LEU A 95 -3.62 0.19 -9.10
C LEU A 95 -3.10 -1.21 -8.75
N TYR A 96 -3.22 -2.19 -9.65
CA TYR A 96 -2.78 -3.55 -9.41
C TYR A 96 -1.30 -3.70 -9.75
N LYS A 97 -0.52 -4.22 -8.79
CA LYS A 97 0.94 -4.37 -8.89
C LYS A 97 1.33 -5.82 -8.58
N ALA A 98 2.03 -6.43 -9.53
CA ALA A 98 2.41 -7.84 -9.44
C ALA A 98 3.78 -8.06 -8.80
N THR A 99 4.60 -7.02 -8.68
CA THR A 99 5.95 -7.11 -8.12
C THR A 99 6.15 -6.08 -7.03
N LEU A 100 6.72 -6.51 -5.92
CA LEU A 100 7.00 -5.69 -4.74
C LEU A 100 8.48 -5.80 -4.35
N ASP A 101 9.17 -4.68 -4.18
CA ASP A 101 10.48 -4.62 -3.55
C ASP A 101 10.32 -4.20 -2.08
N VAL A 102 10.69 -5.10 -1.18
CA VAL A 102 10.56 -4.93 0.27
C VAL A 102 11.94 -4.84 0.89
N LYS A 103 12.19 -3.77 1.63
CA LYS A 103 13.47 -3.47 2.27
C LYS A 103 13.38 -3.50 3.78
N SER A 104 14.52 -3.32 4.45
CA SER A 104 14.60 -3.30 5.92
C SER A 104 13.92 -4.52 6.55
N CYS A 105 14.14 -5.68 5.94
CA CYS A 105 13.48 -6.90 6.30
C CYS A 105 14.06 -7.50 7.59
N ASN A 106 13.15 -7.97 8.47
CA ASN A 106 13.48 -8.86 9.57
C ASN A 106 12.84 -10.22 9.30
N VAL A 107 13.66 -11.24 9.05
CA VAL A 107 13.22 -12.58 8.67
C VAL A 107 13.72 -13.59 9.70
N VAL A 108 12.81 -14.41 10.23
CA VAL A 108 13.10 -15.41 11.27
C VAL A 108 13.94 -16.56 10.72
N ASN A 109 13.59 -17.03 9.51
CA ASN A 109 14.28 -18.11 8.81
C ASN A 109 14.27 -17.84 7.31
N GLU A 110 15.40 -17.38 6.78
CA GLU A 110 15.53 -17.02 5.37
C GLU A 110 15.43 -18.23 4.45
N TYR A 111 16.02 -19.36 4.85
CA TYR A 111 15.91 -20.59 4.07
C TYR A 111 14.45 -20.99 3.87
N GLU A 112 13.64 -20.91 4.93
CA GLU A 112 12.21 -21.23 4.85
C GLU A 112 11.46 -20.23 3.97
N LEU A 113 11.76 -18.93 4.10
CA LEU A 113 11.14 -17.90 3.26
C LEU A 113 11.39 -18.13 1.77
N LEU A 114 12.62 -18.49 1.40
CA LEU A 114 13.03 -18.63 0.00
C LEU A 114 12.68 -19.99 -0.61
N SER A 115 12.55 -21.04 0.21
CA SER A 115 12.29 -22.42 -0.28
C SER A 115 10.83 -22.84 -0.24
N SER A 116 9.95 -22.08 0.43
CA SER A 116 8.54 -22.45 0.59
C SER A 116 7.70 -21.93 -0.56
N ALA A 117 6.87 -22.79 -1.15
CA ALA A 117 5.92 -22.41 -2.21
C ALA A 117 4.58 -21.86 -1.68
N ASP A 118 4.37 -21.88 -0.36
CA ASP A 118 3.12 -21.52 0.30
C ASP A 118 3.25 -20.25 1.18
N VAL A 119 4.11 -19.32 0.76
CA VAL A 119 4.29 -18.02 1.45
C VAL A 119 3.19 -17.04 1.03
N GLN A 120 2.40 -16.60 1.98
CA GLN A 120 1.40 -15.54 1.82
C GLN A 120 2.02 -14.18 2.09
N VAL A 121 1.62 -13.17 1.32
CA VAL A 121 2.11 -11.79 1.42
C VAL A 121 0.97 -10.87 1.83
N VAL A 122 1.12 -10.22 2.97
CA VAL A 122 0.14 -9.27 3.49
C VAL A 122 0.74 -7.86 3.42
N VAL A 123 0.09 -6.97 2.67
CA VAL A 123 0.51 -5.57 2.48
C VAL A 123 -0.37 -4.58 3.23
N ARG A 124 -1.46 -5.06 3.86
CA ARG A 124 -2.40 -4.23 4.63
C ARG A 124 -2.99 -5.02 5.80
N GLY A 125 -3.13 -4.38 6.96
CA GLY A 125 -3.83 -4.96 8.10
C GLY A 125 -5.32 -5.14 7.84
N PHE A 126 -5.94 -4.19 7.13
CA PHE A 126 -7.34 -4.22 6.72
C PHE A 126 -7.46 -3.90 5.23
N GLY A 127 -8.47 -4.48 4.59
CA GLY A 127 -8.75 -4.27 3.18
C GLY A 127 -8.28 -5.43 2.30
N ARG A 128 -8.15 -5.14 1.01
CA ARG A 128 -7.82 -6.16 0.02
C ARG A 128 -6.31 -6.45 0.02
N ASN A 129 -5.95 -7.66 0.35
CA ASN A 129 -4.62 -8.22 0.19
C ASN A 129 -4.57 -9.15 -1.02
N PRO A 130 -3.39 -9.44 -1.58
CA PRO A 130 -3.20 -10.51 -2.57
C PRO A 130 -3.79 -11.82 -2.06
N GLU A 131 -4.49 -12.54 -2.92
CA GLU A 131 -4.96 -13.89 -2.63
C GLU A 131 -3.90 -14.92 -3.08
N GLY A 132 -3.83 -16.06 -2.40
CA GLY A 132 -2.85 -17.09 -2.73
C GLY A 132 -1.46 -16.85 -2.15
N PHE A 133 -0.44 -17.23 -2.90
CA PHE A 133 0.95 -17.24 -2.43
C PHE A 133 1.86 -16.37 -3.30
N ALA A 134 3.03 -16.07 -2.78
CA ALA A 134 4.09 -15.49 -3.59
C ALA A 134 4.53 -16.50 -4.66
N LYS A 135 4.58 -16.06 -5.90
CA LYS A 135 5.06 -16.86 -7.04
C LYS A 135 6.58 -17.05 -6.98
N LEU A 136 7.27 -16.00 -6.56
CA LEU A 136 8.72 -15.99 -6.42
C LEU A 136 9.10 -14.97 -5.34
N ILE A 137 10.06 -15.34 -4.50
CA ILE A 137 10.74 -14.45 -3.58
C ILE A 137 12.24 -14.59 -3.84
N GLU A 138 12.89 -13.49 -4.19
CA GLU A 138 14.32 -13.46 -4.48
C GLU A 138 15.02 -12.37 -3.66
N PRO A 139 16.24 -12.65 -3.17
CA PRO A 139 17.05 -11.65 -2.48
C PRO A 139 17.43 -10.51 -3.44
N ILE A 140 17.35 -9.28 -2.93
CA ILE A 140 17.92 -8.09 -3.56
C ILE A 140 18.75 -7.34 -2.52
N GLU A 141 19.50 -6.33 -2.93
CA GLU A 141 20.26 -5.52 -1.99
C GLU A 141 19.35 -4.91 -0.92
N GLY A 142 19.57 -5.28 0.35
CA GLY A 142 18.84 -4.80 1.53
C GLY A 142 17.44 -5.35 1.72
N GLY A 143 17.02 -6.42 1.01
CA GLY A 143 15.70 -7.01 1.17
C GLY A 143 15.35 -8.08 0.15
N TYR A 144 14.07 -8.10 -0.26
CA TYR A 144 13.55 -9.11 -1.17
C TYR A 144 12.66 -8.48 -2.24
N ARG A 145 12.75 -9.02 -3.46
CA ARG A 145 11.78 -8.82 -4.54
C ARG A 145 10.78 -9.97 -4.51
N ILE A 146 9.51 -9.62 -4.59
CA ILE A 146 8.41 -10.58 -4.48
C ILE A 146 7.55 -10.45 -5.73
N ALA A 147 7.42 -11.53 -6.50
CA ALA A 147 6.41 -11.65 -7.53
C ALA A 147 5.16 -12.30 -6.94
N LEU A 148 3.99 -11.75 -7.22
CA LEU A 148 2.69 -12.19 -6.72
C LEU A 148 1.91 -12.89 -7.84
N ASP A 149 1.18 -13.95 -7.50
CA ASP A 149 0.22 -14.57 -8.43
C ASP A 149 -1.04 -13.70 -8.58
N ASP A 150 -1.60 -13.22 -7.47
CA ASP A 150 -2.67 -12.22 -7.46
C ASP A 150 -2.07 -10.84 -7.15
N PRO A 151 -2.16 -9.86 -8.06
CA PRO A 151 -1.55 -8.56 -7.87
C PRO A 151 -2.10 -7.81 -6.65
N ALA A 152 -1.22 -7.15 -5.90
CA ALA A 152 -1.60 -6.28 -4.79
C ALA A 152 -2.37 -5.06 -5.31
N TRP A 153 -3.52 -4.76 -4.71
CA TRP A 153 -4.29 -3.58 -5.03
C TRP A 153 -3.78 -2.35 -4.27
N ALA A 154 -3.43 -1.31 -5.00
CA ALA A 154 -3.02 0.00 -4.48
C ALA A 154 -1.94 -0.08 -3.38
N PRO A 155 -0.84 -0.83 -3.56
CA PRO A 155 0.26 -0.80 -2.60
C PRO A 155 0.89 0.60 -2.61
N ALA A 156 1.41 1.03 -1.45
CA ALA A 156 2.06 2.33 -1.33
C ALA A 156 3.43 2.17 -0.63
N ALA A 157 4.43 2.88 -1.12
CA ALA A 157 5.75 2.91 -0.49
C ALA A 157 5.65 3.37 0.97
N GLY A 158 6.46 2.77 1.85
CA GLY A 158 6.43 2.99 3.30
C GLY A 158 5.45 2.08 4.06
N GLN A 159 4.62 1.29 3.39
CA GLN A 159 3.75 0.33 4.06
C GLN A 159 4.53 -0.89 4.56
N PRO A 160 4.14 -1.47 5.72
CA PRO A 160 4.67 -2.76 6.14
C PRO A 160 4.19 -3.88 5.22
N VAL A 161 5.08 -4.82 4.92
CA VAL A 161 4.77 -6.08 4.23
C VAL A 161 5.16 -7.21 5.16
N VAL A 162 4.25 -8.17 5.35
CA VAL A 162 4.47 -9.31 6.25
C VAL A 162 4.33 -10.62 5.48
N PHE A 163 5.26 -11.53 5.74
CA PHE A 163 5.30 -12.86 5.15
C PHE A 163 4.75 -13.88 6.14
N TYR A 164 3.78 -14.66 5.68
CA TYR A 164 3.15 -15.72 6.48
C TYR A 164 3.29 -17.08 5.79
N ARG A 165 3.34 -18.12 6.60
CA ARG A 165 3.11 -19.49 6.17
C ARG A 165 2.06 -20.11 7.07
N GLY A 166 0.86 -20.28 6.54
CA GLY A 166 -0.31 -20.59 7.37
C GLY A 166 -0.55 -19.52 8.43
N ASN A 167 -0.51 -19.90 9.72
CA ASN A 167 -0.69 -18.97 10.84
C ASN A 167 0.62 -18.44 11.44
N ARG A 168 1.77 -18.76 10.81
CA ARG A 168 3.08 -18.38 11.33
C ARG A 168 3.67 -17.23 10.52
N VAL A 169 4.17 -16.21 11.24
CA VAL A 169 4.94 -15.12 10.64
C VAL A 169 6.35 -15.64 10.33
N LEU A 170 6.79 -15.49 9.08
CA LEU A 170 8.16 -15.79 8.64
C LEU A 170 9.04 -14.55 8.74
N GLY A 171 8.47 -13.38 8.65
CA GLY A 171 9.16 -12.11 8.67
C GLY A 171 8.37 -11.00 8.01
N GLY A 172 9.05 -9.91 7.68
CA GLY A 172 8.46 -8.77 6.98
C GLY A 172 9.46 -7.65 6.80
N GLY A 173 9.03 -6.58 6.17
CA GLY A 173 9.82 -5.39 5.91
C GLY A 173 8.94 -4.22 5.49
N ILE A 174 9.56 -3.23 4.87
CA ILE A 174 8.90 -2.02 4.39
C ILE A 174 8.87 -2.02 2.86
N LEU A 175 7.71 -1.80 2.27
CA LEU A 175 7.55 -1.65 0.83
C LEU A 175 8.30 -0.41 0.36
N GLU A 176 9.24 -0.58 -0.56
CA GLU A 176 10.00 0.53 -1.15
C GLU A 176 9.48 0.85 -2.56
N ARG A 177 9.32 -0.18 -3.41
CA ARG A 177 8.88 -0.03 -4.79
C ARG A 177 7.86 -1.10 -5.17
N TYR A 178 7.09 -0.83 -6.22
CA TYR A 178 6.11 -1.75 -6.77
C TYR A 178 5.94 -1.53 -8.29
N TYR A 179 5.67 -2.63 -9.01
CA TYR A 179 5.58 -2.63 -10.46
C TYR A 179 4.36 -3.39 -10.97
#